data_460852b47708589a4362588169de9b43
#
_entry.id   460852b47708589a4362588169de9b43
#
_cell.length_a   1.000
_cell.length_b   1.000
_cell.length_c   1.000
_cell.angle_alpha   90.00
_cell.angle_beta   90.00
_cell.angle_gamma   90.00
#
_symmetry.space_group_name_H-M   'P 1'
#
loop_
_entity.id
_entity.type
_entity.pdbx_description
1 polymer ?
#
loop_
_entity_poly.entity_id
_entity_poly.type
_entity_poly.pdbx_seq_one_letter_code
_entity_poly.pdbx_strand_id
1 'polypeptide(L)'
;MKLAIVIINWNGIKLLKKFLMPLITHNNNENEIYVIDNNSSDDSIDYIKTNFPKIKIIENPKNYGYAKGYNEGIKKINADILCLLNNDVQVTKNWITPIMDEFKVNSTTAAIQPK
;
A
#
# COMPACT_ATOMS: atom_id res chain seq x y z
N MET A 1 4.35 16.45 5.48
CA MET A 1 4.94 15.09 5.51
C MET A 1 4.37 14.26 4.37
N LYS A 2 5.25 13.49 3.73
CA LYS A 2 4.84 12.60 2.64
C LYS A 2 4.47 11.24 3.21
N LEU A 3 3.25 10.78 2.93
CA LEU A 3 2.77 9.44 3.28
C LEU A 3 2.70 8.59 2.03
N ALA A 4 3.22 7.38 2.09
CA ALA A 4 3.05 6.37 1.04
C ALA A 4 2.21 5.21 1.57
N ILE A 5 1.20 4.84 0.80
CA ILE A 5 0.38 3.64 1.07
C ILE A 5 1.05 2.48 0.37
N VAL A 6 1.37 1.42 1.12
CA VAL A 6 2.15 0.29 0.62
C VAL A 6 1.38 -1.00 0.85
N ILE A 7 1.07 -1.70 -0.23
CA ILE A 7 0.37 -2.98 -0.20
C ILE A 7 1.33 -4.05 -0.66
N ILE A 8 1.40 -5.19 0.06
CA ILE A 8 2.10 -6.37 -0.43
C ILE A 8 1.11 -7.31 -1.10
N ASN A 9 1.51 -7.87 -2.24
CA ASN A 9 0.67 -8.78 -3.03
C ASN A 9 1.44 -10.01 -3.47
N TRP A 10 0.81 -11.16 -3.35
CA TRP A 10 1.25 -12.41 -3.95
C TRP A 10 0.03 -13.20 -4.41
N ASN A 11 -0.12 -13.35 -5.72
CA ASN A 11 -1.25 -14.06 -6.33
C ASN A 11 -2.62 -13.63 -5.79
N GLY A 12 -2.77 -12.32 -5.54
CA GLY A 12 -3.95 -11.74 -4.91
C GLY A 12 -4.90 -11.05 -5.88
N ILE A 13 -4.98 -11.45 -7.14
CA ILE A 13 -5.80 -10.78 -8.16
C ILE A 13 -7.26 -10.61 -7.72
N LYS A 14 -7.84 -11.61 -7.06
CA LYS A 14 -9.23 -11.53 -6.61
C LYS A 14 -9.42 -10.46 -5.54
N LEU A 15 -8.47 -10.35 -4.61
CA LEU A 15 -8.49 -9.35 -3.54
C LEU A 15 -8.25 -7.95 -4.09
N LEU A 16 -7.32 -7.82 -5.04
CA LEU A 16 -7.06 -6.54 -5.69
C LEU A 16 -8.30 -6.03 -6.42
N LYS A 17 -9.00 -6.89 -7.13
CA LYS A 17 -10.25 -6.53 -7.82
C LYS A 17 -11.33 -6.06 -6.86
N LYS A 18 -11.35 -6.57 -5.63
CA LYS A 18 -12.36 -6.23 -4.63
C LYS A 18 -12.02 -4.96 -3.85
N PHE A 19 -10.76 -4.78 -3.46
CA PHE A 19 -10.38 -3.77 -2.48
C PHE A 19 -9.61 -2.58 -3.04
N LEU A 20 -9.06 -2.68 -4.24
CA LEU A 20 -8.18 -1.64 -4.77
C LEU A 20 -8.96 -0.38 -5.18
N MET A 21 -10.13 -0.53 -5.80
CA MET A 21 -10.94 0.61 -6.22
C MET A 21 -11.39 1.49 -5.03
N PRO A 22 -11.92 0.93 -3.93
CA PRO A 22 -12.22 1.76 -2.76
C PRO A 22 -11.00 2.50 -2.21
N LEU A 23 -9.83 1.85 -2.21
CA LEU A 23 -8.60 2.50 -1.78
C LEU A 23 -8.25 3.70 -2.65
N ILE A 24 -8.32 3.55 -3.97
CA ILE A 24 -8.06 4.63 -4.92
C ILE A 24 -9.06 5.77 -4.71
N THR A 25 -10.34 5.44 -4.59
CA THR A 25 -11.41 6.42 -4.42
C THR A 25 -11.23 7.23 -3.15
N HIS A 26 -10.95 6.58 -2.02
CA HIS A 26 -10.82 7.24 -0.72
C HIS A 26 -9.43 7.87 -0.50
N ASN A 27 -8.46 7.57 -1.35
CA ASN A 27 -7.18 8.26 -1.36
C ASN A 27 -7.28 9.65 -2.01
N ASN A 28 -8.18 9.82 -2.95
CA ASN A 28 -8.45 11.11 -3.62
C ASN A 28 -7.18 11.75 -4.22
N ASN A 29 -6.28 10.93 -4.76
CA ASN A 29 -4.98 11.36 -5.34
C ASN A 29 -4.05 12.12 -4.38
N GLU A 30 -4.27 12.02 -3.08
CA GLU A 30 -3.49 12.77 -2.09
C GLU A 30 -2.16 12.13 -1.75
N ASN A 31 -2.07 10.80 -1.86
CA ASN A 31 -0.88 10.04 -1.45
C ASN A 31 -0.46 9.10 -2.56
N GLU A 32 0.85 8.79 -2.60
CA GLU A 32 1.36 7.77 -3.50
C GLU A 32 0.94 6.39 -3.00
N ILE A 33 0.57 5.51 -3.93
CA ILE A 33 0.22 4.12 -3.63
C ILE A 33 1.23 3.21 -4.32
N TYR A 34 1.82 2.32 -3.55
CA TYR A 34 2.76 1.31 -4.01
C TYR A 34 2.19 -0.07 -3.78
N VAL A 35 2.39 -0.95 -4.75
CA VAL A 35 2.16 -2.38 -4.56
C VAL A 35 3.51 -3.08 -4.67
N ILE A 36 3.91 -3.75 -3.59
CA ILE A 36 5.08 -4.62 -3.60
C ILE A 36 4.59 -6.00 -4.01
N ASP A 37 5.03 -6.46 -5.17
CA ASP A 37 4.63 -7.75 -5.68
C ASP A 37 5.69 -8.82 -5.39
N ASN A 38 5.30 -9.85 -4.66
CA ASN A 38 6.18 -10.94 -4.25
C ASN A 38 6.30 -12.03 -5.32
N ASN A 39 6.55 -11.63 -6.56
CA ASN A 39 6.72 -12.54 -7.69
C ASN A 39 5.45 -13.35 -7.98
N SER A 40 4.33 -12.65 -8.15
CA SER A 40 3.06 -13.27 -8.50
C SER A 40 3.11 -13.94 -9.86
N SER A 41 2.43 -15.09 -9.97
CA SER A 41 2.27 -15.82 -11.23
C SER A 41 0.89 -15.63 -11.86
N ASP A 42 -0.03 -14.94 -11.18
CA ASP A 42 -1.35 -14.60 -11.71
C ASP A 42 -1.33 -13.28 -12.50
N ASP A 43 -2.50 -12.76 -12.85
CA ASP A 43 -2.64 -11.53 -13.62
C ASP A 43 -2.60 -10.24 -12.77
N SER A 44 -2.13 -10.31 -11.52
CA SER A 44 -2.12 -9.18 -10.60
C SER A 44 -1.43 -7.95 -11.18
N ILE A 45 -0.21 -8.10 -11.67
CA ILE A 45 0.58 -6.97 -12.19
C ILE A 45 -0.09 -6.36 -13.42
N ASP A 46 -0.53 -7.21 -14.37
CA ASP A 46 -1.20 -6.73 -15.59
C ASP A 46 -2.50 -6.00 -15.26
N TYR A 47 -3.26 -6.51 -14.29
CA TYR A 47 -4.49 -5.87 -13.83
C TYR A 47 -4.22 -4.47 -13.28
N ILE A 48 -3.21 -4.32 -12.43
CA ILE A 48 -2.86 -3.03 -11.85
C ILE A 48 -2.39 -2.06 -12.93
N LYS A 49 -1.49 -2.49 -13.80
CA LYS A 49 -0.97 -1.63 -14.88
C LYS A 49 -2.06 -1.14 -15.82
N THR A 50 -3.02 -2.00 -16.12
CA THR A 50 -4.10 -1.67 -17.04
C THR A 50 -5.12 -0.73 -16.42
N ASN A 51 -5.52 -0.97 -15.17
CA ASN A 51 -6.64 -0.28 -14.54
C ASN A 51 -6.21 0.87 -13.63
N PHE A 52 -5.00 0.83 -13.08
CA PHE A 52 -4.50 1.81 -12.11
C PHE A 52 -3.07 2.23 -12.43
N PRO A 53 -2.87 2.94 -13.56
CA PRO A 53 -1.51 3.27 -14.03
C PRO A 53 -0.73 4.20 -13.09
N LYS A 54 -1.41 4.87 -12.17
CA LYS A 54 -0.74 5.73 -11.18
C LYS A 54 -0.14 4.96 -10.01
N ILE A 55 -0.56 3.72 -9.79
CA ILE A 55 0.04 2.87 -8.76
C ILE A 55 1.45 2.50 -9.19
N LYS A 56 2.39 2.66 -8.27
CA LYS A 56 3.78 2.26 -8.49
C LYS A 56 3.96 0.82 -8.04
N ILE A 57 4.53 0.00 -8.91
CA ILE A 57 4.73 -1.43 -8.65
C ILE A 57 6.21 -1.68 -8.38
N ILE A 58 6.49 -2.36 -7.27
CA ILE A 58 7.83 -2.84 -6.92
C ILE A 58 7.78 -4.36 -6.98
N GLU A 59 8.56 -4.95 -7.90
CA GLU A 59 8.56 -6.40 -8.11
C GLU A 59 9.73 -7.02 -7.36
N ASN A 60 9.44 -7.81 -6.34
CA ASN A 60 10.45 -8.64 -5.69
C ASN A 60 10.79 -9.82 -6.60
N PRO A 61 12.07 -10.24 -6.66
CA PRO A 61 12.49 -11.30 -7.57
C PRO A 61 11.96 -12.69 -7.18
N LYS A 62 11.43 -12.83 -5.96
CA LYS A 62 10.84 -14.08 -5.47
C LYS A 62 9.85 -13.77 -4.34
N ASN A 63 9.07 -14.77 -3.95
CA ASN A 63 8.18 -14.64 -2.80
C ASN A 63 9.00 -14.75 -1.50
N TYR A 64 9.27 -13.61 -0.88
CA TYR A 64 10.00 -13.54 0.38
C TYR A 64 9.12 -13.77 1.62
N GLY A 65 7.80 -13.97 1.43
CA GLY A 65 6.86 -13.94 2.53
C GLY A 65 6.46 -12.50 2.90
N TYR A 66 5.73 -12.36 3.98
CA TYR A 66 5.12 -11.09 4.34
C TYR A 66 6.15 -10.06 4.83
N ALA A 67 6.84 -10.36 5.94
CA ALA A 67 7.74 -9.40 6.57
C ALA A 67 8.94 -9.04 5.71
N LYS A 68 9.63 -10.04 5.16
CA LYS A 68 10.79 -9.80 4.29
C LYS A 68 10.37 -9.15 2.98
N GLY A 69 9.18 -9.50 2.46
CA GLY A 69 8.64 -8.87 1.25
C GLY A 69 8.46 -7.38 1.42
N TYR A 70 7.86 -6.95 2.52
CA TYR A 70 7.77 -5.52 2.85
C TYR A 70 9.14 -4.90 3.04
N ASN A 71 10.01 -5.52 3.84
CA ASN A 71 11.33 -4.96 4.13
C ASN A 71 12.16 -4.72 2.87
N GLU A 72 12.12 -5.65 1.92
CA GLU A 72 12.84 -5.49 0.66
C GLU A 72 12.21 -4.42 -0.23
N GLY A 73 10.89 -4.37 -0.28
CA GLY A 73 10.16 -3.41 -1.11
C GLY A 73 10.29 -1.97 -0.61
N ILE A 74 10.15 -1.74 0.69
CA ILE A 74 10.15 -0.39 1.24
C ILE A 74 11.51 0.31 1.11
N LYS A 75 12.58 -0.43 0.91
CA LYS A 75 13.91 0.16 0.63
C LYS A 75 13.90 1.04 -0.62
N LYS A 76 12.95 0.81 -1.52
CA LYS A 76 12.81 1.54 -2.78
C LYS A 76 11.82 2.69 -2.70
N ILE A 77 11.24 2.94 -1.52
CA ILE A 77 10.22 3.96 -1.33
C ILE A 77 10.77 5.10 -0.49
N ASN A 78 10.61 6.33 -0.99
CA ASN A 78 11.00 7.53 -0.27
C ASN A 78 9.75 8.23 0.26
N ALA A 79 9.51 8.11 1.56
CA ALA A 79 8.38 8.75 2.24
C ALA A 79 8.71 8.97 3.71
N ASP A 80 8.03 9.94 4.33
CA ASP A 80 8.16 10.20 5.77
C ASP A 80 7.37 9.20 6.60
N ILE A 81 6.22 8.78 6.08
CA ILE A 81 5.33 7.84 6.73
C ILE A 81 5.00 6.72 5.75
N LEU A 82 5.15 5.47 6.21
CA LEU A 82 4.76 4.29 5.44
C LEU A 82 3.50 3.71 6.07
N CYS A 83 2.43 3.62 5.29
CA CYS A 83 1.19 2.96 5.69
C CYS A 83 1.15 1.57 5.07
N LEU A 84 1.51 0.55 5.85
CA LEU A 84 1.51 -0.84 5.40
C LEU A 84 0.08 -1.39 5.49
N LEU A 85 -0.49 -1.73 4.34
CA LEU A 85 -1.88 -2.14 4.24
C LEU A 85 -1.95 -3.52 3.57
N ASN A 86 -2.71 -4.44 4.16
CA ASN A 86 -2.95 -5.74 3.54
C ASN A 86 -3.86 -5.57 2.31
N ASN A 87 -3.72 -6.48 1.33
CA ASN A 87 -4.53 -6.42 0.11
C ASN A 87 -5.99 -6.86 0.29
N ASP A 88 -6.38 -7.27 1.50
CA ASP A 88 -7.74 -7.69 1.85
C ASP A 88 -8.47 -6.71 2.77
N VAL A 89 -7.99 -5.47 2.87
CA VAL A 89 -8.57 -4.45 3.75
C VAL A 89 -9.44 -3.50 2.96
N GLN A 90 -10.67 -3.30 3.44
CA GLN A 90 -11.57 -2.29 2.90
C GLN A 90 -11.41 -0.99 3.69
N VAL A 91 -11.04 0.09 2.99
CA VAL A 91 -10.90 1.40 3.59
C VAL A 91 -12.20 2.20 3.45
N THR A 92 -12.38 3.16 4.35
CA THR A 92 -13.55 4.04 4.38
C THR A 92 -13.14 5.49 4.14
N LYS A 93 -14.13 6.36 3.95
CA LYS A 93 -13.90 7.79 3.74
C LYS A 93 -13.08 8.38 4.89
N ASN A 94 -12.10 9.23 4.55
CA ASN A 94 -11.26 9.97 5.51
C ASN A 94 -10.44 9.07 6.46
N TRP A 95 -10.13 7.86 6.05
CA TRP A 95 -9.38 6.93 6.92
C TRP A 95 -7.94 7.38 7.21
N ILE A 96 -7.34 8.18 6.32
CA ILE A 96 -5.96 8.64 6.45
C ILE A 96 -5.85 9.85 7.39
N THR A 97 -6.85 10.72 7.42
CA THR A 97 -6.80 11.98 8.16
C THR A 97 -6.45 11.81 9.64
N PRO A 98 -7.08 10.91 10.40
CA PRO A 98 -6.70 10.72 11.81
C PRO A 98 -5.26 10.24 11.99
N ILE A 99 -4.75 9.44 11.06
CA ILE A 99 -3.37 8.94 11.09
C ILE A 99 -2.39 10.10 10.89
N MET A 100 -2.62 10.92 9.88
CA MET A 100 -1.77 12.07 9.60
C MET A 100 -1.81 13.09 10.74
N ASP A 101 -2.99 13.33 11.31
CA ASP A 101 -3.14 14.25 12.43
C ASP A 101 -2.34 13.81 13.64
N GLU A 102 -2.35 12.50 13.95
CA GLU A 102 -1.57 11.97 15.06
C GLU A 102 -0.07 12.22 14.88
N PHE A 103 0.47 11.98 13.70
CA PHE A 103 1.89 12.23 13.43
C PHE A 103 2.25 13.72 13.47
N LYS A 104 1.34 14.60 13.09
CA LYS A 104 1.56 16.04 13.13
C LYS A 104 1.53 16.61 14.55
N VAL A 105 0.62 16.09 15.39
CA VAL A 105 0.42 16.59 16.76
C VAL A 105 1.45 16.00 17.71
N ASN A 106 1.81 14.75 17.53
CA ASN A 106 2.71 14.03 18.44
C ASN A 106 3.99 13.62 17.70
N SER A 107 5.03 14.45 17.82
CA SER A 107 6.30 14.23 17.12
C SER A 107 7.08 12.98 17.60
N THR A 108 6.70 12.40 18.73
CA THR A 108 7.34 11.18 19.25
C THR A 108 6.67 9.90 18.80
N THR A 109 5.53 9.99 18.11
CA THR A 109 4.83 8.82 17.60
C THR A 109 5.65 8.18 16.47
N ALA A 110 6.03 6.90 16.64
CA ALA A 110 6.80 6.16 15.65
C ALA A 110 5.92 5.21 14.83
N ALA A 111 4.83 4.69 15.41
CA ALA A 111 3.92 3.77 14.74
C ALA A 111 2.51 3.90 15.29
N ILE A 112 1.52 3.67 14.41
CA ILE A 112 0.10 3.67 14.76
C ILE A 112 -0.51 2.39 14.18
N GLN A 113 -1.34 1.72 14.98
CA GLN A 113 -2.13 0.59 14.52
C GLN A 113 -3.61 0.89 14.81
N PRO A 114 -4.47 0.96 13.78
CA PRO A 114 -5.91 1.15 13.99
C PRO A 114 -6.53 -0.05 14.70
N LYS A 115 -7.53 0.21 15.49
CA LYS A 115 -8.30 -0.85 16.15
C LYS A 115 -9.32 -1.46 15.21
#